data_42688328caa2b6d452175a297fe71075
#
_entry.id   42688328caa2b6d452175a297fe71075
#
_cell.length_a   1.000
_cell.length_b   1.000
_cell.length_c   1.000
_cell.angle_alpha   90.00
_cell.angle_beta   90.00
_cell.angle_gamma   90.00
#
_symmetry.space_group_name_H-M   'P 1'
#
loop_
_entity.id
_entity.type
_entity.pdbx_description
1 polymer ?
#
loop_
_entity_poly.entity_id
_entity_poly.type
_entity_poly.pdbx_seq_one_letter_code
_entity_poly.pdbx_strand_id
1 'polypeptide(L)'
;MTTAVRQFDVTLAGEFNLDLLLYGLPEELPVERELLADRAEMVLGGSPAITAHNLAALGNRVGFISLAAKDAFAALCMRELEMAGVDLSRTLHVADGTGTGLTVLLQHEHVRRMLTYPGTTTKLCFDDLDLEYLMSSQHFHLSSYFLQTSLKEDVTRLFSFLKEAGLTISLDTNDDPNESWDLSTDVLRHTDLLLPNEQEACRLAHAANLDDAIEWILQFVPLVVVKRGAEGAIACTREHRYVAPARKLPVIDAVGAGDSFNAGLLHGYVRGWPIERCLRYGNLAGAYSTTAIGGVAAFQDRKAMQEFLAEHSLQVK
;
A
#
# COMPACT_ATOMS: atom_id res chain seq x y z
N MET A 1 1.82 -34.54 1.70
CA MET A 1 2.43 -33.51 2.52
C MET A 1 1.32 -32.70 3.12
N THR A 2 1.10 -32.76 4.42
CA THR A 2 0.14 -31.91 5.13
C THR A 2 0.66 -30.48 5.03
N THR A 3 -0.05 -29.64 4.29
CA THR A 3 0.20 -28.19 4.29
C THR A 3 0.01 -27.69 5.73
N ALA A 4 1.11 -27.31 6.38
CA ALA A 4 1.03 -26.65 7.67
C ALA A 4 0.08 -25.44 7.53
N VAL A 5 -0.89 -25.32 8.44
CA VAL A 5 -1.81 -24.19 8.45
C VAL A 5 -0.98 -22.94 8.72
N ARG A 6 -0.86 -22.06 7.73
CA ARG A 6 -0.13 -20.79 7.87
C ARG A 6 -0.90 -19.87 8.83
N GLN A 7 -0.17 -19.15 9.67
CA GLN A 7 -0.74 -18.26 10.69
C GLN A 7 -1.45 -17.07 10.03
N PHE A 8 -0.84 -16.50 9.00
CA PHE A 8 -1.36 -15.34 8.29
C PHE A 8 -1.71 -15.67 6.84
N ASP A 9 -2.62 -14.90 6.28
CA ASP A 9 -2.90 -14.91 4.85
C ASP A 9 -1.89 -14.01 4.12
N VAL A 10 -1.59 -12.84 4.72
CA VAL A 10 -0.59 -11.87 4.22
C VAL A 10 0.27 -11.36 5.37
N THR A 11 1.56 -11.27 5.14
CA THR A 11 2.48 -10.50 6.00
C THR A 11 3.04 -9.31 5.23
N LEU A 12 3.33 -8.25 5.96
CA LEU A 12 3.95 -7.03 5.45
C LEU A 12 5.11 -6.62 6.35
N ALA A 13 6.04 -5.87 5.77
CA ALA A 13 7.07 -5.15 6.52
C ALA A 13 7.19 -3.74 5.95
N GLY A 14 7.36 -2.74 6.80
CA GLY A 14 7.48 -1.35 6.35
C GLY A 14 7.07 -0.35 7.40
N GLU A 15 6.78 0.86 6.95
CA GLU A 15 6.43 1.97 7.81
C GLU A 15 4.94 2.06 8.11
N PHE A 16 4.66 2.70 9.22
CA PHE A 16 3.47 3.51 9.42
C PHE A 16 3.90 4.94 9.75
N ASN A 17 3.12 5.91 9.34
CA ASN A 17 3.30 7.31 9.69
C ASN A 17 1.95 7.95 10.01
N LEU A 18 2.00 9.16 10.60
CA LEU A 18 0.80 9.98 10.77
C LEU A 18 0.65 10.90 9.56
N ASP A 19 -0.54 10.94 8.97
CA ASP A 19 -0.90 11.95 7.98
C ASP A 19 -1.74 13.04 8.66
N LEU A 20 -1.27 14.29 8.59
CA LEU A 20 -1.98 15.50 9.00
C LEU A 20 -2.53 16.20 7.75
N LEU A 21 -3.83 16.14 7.55
CA LEU A 21 -4.51 16.74 6.41
C LEU A 21 -5.08 18.10 6.81
N LEU A 22 -4.71 19.15 6.08
CA LEU A 22 -5.24 20.52 6.25
C LEU A 22 -6.03 20.90 5.01
N TYR A 23 -7.28 21.31 5.19
CA TYR A 23 -8.22 21.67 4.11
C TYR A 23 -8.54 23.16 4.11
N GLY A 24 -8.98 23.65 2.95
CA GLY A 24 -9.43 25.05 2.81
C GLY A 24 -8.28 26.06 2.72
N LEU A 25 -7.06 25.60 2.44
CA LEU A 25 -5.93 26.50 2.27
C LEU A 25 -5.94 27.12 0.86
N PRO A 26 -5.39 28.34 0.67
CA PRO A 26 -5.20 28.93 -0.65
C PRO A 26 -4.11 28.19 -1.41
N GLU A 27 -4.18 28.19 -2.76
CA GLU A 27 -3.16 27.55 -3.60
C GLU A 27 -1.78 28.19 -3.42
N GLU A 28 -1.73 29.52 -3.33
CA GLU A 28 -0.51 30.25 -3.02
C GLU A 28 -0.29 30.34 -1.52
N LEU A 29 0.86 29.89 -1.06
CA LEU A 29 1.28 29.96 0.34
C LEU A 29 2.26 31.15 0.49
N PRO A 30 1.79 32.35 0.88
CA PRO A 30 2.64 33.51 1.06
C PRO A 30 3.64 33.31 2.21
N VAL A 31 4.84 33.84 2.04
CA VAL A 31 5.91 33.78 3.04
C VAL A 31 5.56 34.71 4.22
N GLU A 32 5.93 34.30 5.44
CA GLU A 32 5.77 35.07 6.70
C GLU A 32 4.33 35.53 6.99
N ARG A 33 3.34 34.74 6.56
CA ARG A 33 1.94 34.97 6.87
C ARG A 33 1.30 33.73 7.48
N GLU A 34 0.52 33.95 8.53
CA GLU A 34 -0.35 32.90 9.08
C GLU A 34 -1.50 32.64 8.10
N LEU A 35 -1.72 31.35 7.81
CA LEU A 35 -2.84 30.87 7.01
C LEU A 35 -3.72 29.99 7.89
N LEU A 36 -5.03 30.21 7.80
CA LEU A 36 -6.00 29.43 8.56
C LEU A 36 -6.58 28.34 7.65
N ALA A 37 -6.47 27.09 8.09
CA ALA A 37 -7.16 25.97 7.48
C ALA A 37 -8.61 25.91 8.02
N ASP A 38 -9.55 25.50 7.18
CA ASP A 38 -10.95 25.34 7.57
C ASP A 38 -11.17 24.07 8.40
N ARG A 39 -10.32 23.05 8.17
CA ARG A 39 -10.43 21.72 8.79
C ARG A 39 -9.06 21.07 8.90
N ALA A 40 -8.84 20.31 10.00
CA ALA A 40 -7.67 19.48 10.21
C ALA A 40 -8.09 18.06 10.60
N GLU A 41 -7.44 17.06 9.99
CA GLU A 41 -7.62 15.65 10.33
C GLU A 41 -6.27 14.97 10.53
N MET A 42 -6.19 14.09 11.52
CA MET A 42 -5.04 13.21 11.76
C MET A 42 -5.46 11.78 11.51
N VAL A 43 -4.81 11.12 10.57
CA VAL A 43 -5.17 9.77 10.14
C VAL A 43 -3.94 8.88 10.04
N LEU A 44 -4.15 7.56 10.06
CA LEU A 44 -3.12 6.58 9.76
C LEU A 44 -2.63 6.78 8.32
N GLY A 45 -1.32 6.94 8.16
CA GLY A 45 -0.61 7.01 6.90
C GLY A 45 0.43 5.88 6.77
N GLY A 46 1.14 5.89 5.64
CA GLY A 46 2.06 4.83 5.25
C GLY A 46 1.38 3.77 4.39
N SER A 47 1.88 3.59 3.16
CA SER A 47 1.28 2.66 2.20
C SER A 47 1.17 1.23 2.74
N PRO A 48 2.23 0.64 3.38
CA PRO A 48 2.10 -0.70 3.95
C PRO A 48 1.10 -0.76 5.11
N ALA A 49 1.02 0.30 5.94
CA ALA A 49 0.09 0.34 7.06
C ALA A 49 -1.37 0.46 6.60
N ILE A 50 -1.66 1.31 5.61
CA ILE A 50 -3.00 1.42 5.00
C ILE A 50 -3.40 0.09 4.36
N THR A 51 -2.49 -0.55 3.60
CA THR A 51 -2.74 -1.85 2.98
C THR A 51 -3.01 -2.93 4.04
N ALA A 52 -2.21 -2.99 5.12
CA ALA A 52 -2.39 -3.95 6.21
C ALA A 52 -3.73 -3.75 6.93
N HIS A 53 -4.07 -2.51 7.28
CA HIS A 53 -5.36 -2.15 7.90
C HIS A 53 -6.54 -2.63 7.05
N ASN A 54 -6.54 -2.27 5.76
CA ASN A 54 -7.68 -2.56 4.89
C ASN A 54 -7.78 -4.04 4.54
N LEU A 55 -6.65 -4.76 4.41
CA LEU A 55 -6.64 -6.23 4.30
C LEU A 55 -7.28 -6.90 5.52
N ALA A 56 -6.93 -6.45 6.73
CA ALA A 56 -7.50 -6.98 7.97
C ALA A 56 -8.99 -6.65 8.09
N ALA A 57 -9.41 -5.43 7.73
CA ALA A 57 -10.81 -5.03 7.69
C ALA A 57 -11.63 -5.89 6.71
N LEU A 58 -11.05 -6.28 5.56
CA LEU A 58 -11.63 -7.21 4.58
C LEU A 58 -11.67 -8.67 5.07
N GLY A 59 -11.16 -8.96 6.28
CA GLY A 59 -11.22 -10.29 6.90
C GLY A 59 -10.06 -11.21 6.57
N ASN A 60 -8.88 -10.67 6.21
CA ASN A 60 -7.64 -11.44 6.13
C ASN A 60 -6.96 -11.48 7.50
N ARG A 61 -6.22 -12.55 7.76
CA ARG A 61 -5.28 -12.62 8.88
C ARG A 61 -3.98 -11.94 8.43
N VAL A 62 -3.65 -10.80 9.04
CA VAL A 62 -2.55 -9.94 8.61
C VAL A 62 -1.53 -9.79 9.71
N GLY A 63 -0.26 -10.06 9.39
CA GLY A 63 0.89 -9.78 10.24
C GLY A 63 1.68 -8.60 9.67
N PHE A 64 2.10 -7.66 10.52
CA PHE A 64 2.83 -6.48 10.08
C PHE A 64 4.03 -6.20 10.99
N ILE A 65 5.23 -6.13 10.41
CA ILE A 65 6.47 -5.72 11.08
C ILE A 65 6.78 -4.28 10.75
N SER A 66 7.00 -3.48 11.78
CA SER A 66 7.34 -2.06 11.63
C SER A 66 8.24 -1.58 12.76
N LEU A 67 8.78 -0.36 12.63
CA LEU A 67 9.47 0.35 13.69
C LEU A 67 8.59 1.47 14.24
N ALA A 68 8.30 1.43 15.53
CA ALA A 68 7.52 2.43 16.25
C ALA A 68 8.41 3.38 17.04
N ALA A 69 8.12 4.67 16.99
CA ALA A 69 8.65 5.63 17.96
C ALA A 69 7.93 5.50 19.31
N LYS A 70 8.48 6.15 20.34
CA LYS A 70 7.85 6.24 21.68
C LYS A 70 7.12 7.57 21.85
N ASP A 71 6.17 7.85 20.93
CA ASP A 71 5.41 9.09 20.92
C ASP A 71 3.90 8.87 20.72
N ALA A 72 3.13 9.94 20.82
CA ALA A 72 1.67 9.88 20.70
C ALA A 72 1.20 9.52 19.26
N PHE A 73 2.03 9.82 18.25
CA PHE A 73 1.71 9.53 16.85
C PHE A 73 1.80 8.03 16.59
N ALA A 74 2.88 7.36 17.05
CA ALA A 74 2.98 5.91 17.00
C ALA A 74 1.82 5.24 17.72
N ALA A 75 1.47 5.72 18.93
CA ALA A 75 0.38 5.14 19.70
C ALA A 75 -0.98 5.24 18.98
N LEU A 76 -1.23 6.35 18.27
CA LEU A 76 -2.43 6.52 17.46
C LEU A 76 -2.45 5.53 16.28
N CYS A 77 -1.35 5.48 15.52
CA CYS A 77 -1.26 4.61 14.33
C CYS A 77 -1.38 3.11 14.71
N MET A 78 -0.67 2.68 15.75
CA MET A 78 -0.73 1.30 16.23
C MET A 78 -2.13 0.93 16.69
N ARG A 79 -2.81 1.81 17.41
CA ARG A 79 -4.20 1.58 17.85
C ARG A 79 -5.15 1.36 16.67
N GLU A 80 -5.05 2.17 15.62
CA GLU A 80 -5.87 1.99 14.40
C GLU A 80 -5.63 0.63 13.75
N LEU A 81 -4.36 0.22 13.62
CA LEU A 81 -3.99 -1.09 13.07
C LEU A 81 -4.51 -2.26 13.94
N GLU A 82 -4.36 -2.18 15.27
CA GLU A 82 -4.85 -3.18 16.22
C GLU A 82 -6.39 -3.29 16.17
N MET A 83 -7.10 -2.17 16.10
CA MET A 83 -8.57 -2.14 15.97
C MET A 83 -9.05 -2.80 14.68
N ALA A 84 -8.28 -2.68 13.59
CA ALA A 84 -8.54 -3.39 12.35
C ALA A 84 -8.24 -4.90 12.45
N GLY A 85 -7.51 -5.34 13.47
CA GLY A 85 -7.13 -6.74 13.68
C GLY A 85 -5.81 -7.13 13.03
N VAL A 86 -4.92 -6.17 12.77
CA VAL A 86 -3.55 -6.42 12.34
C VAL A 86 -2.72 -6.91 13.53
N ASP A 87 -1.98 -7.99 13.35
CA ASP A 87 -1.02 -8.47 14.34
C ASP A 87 0.26 -7.64 14.28
N LEU A 88 0.56 -6.92 15.36
CA LEU A 88 1.74 -6.08 15.55
C LEU A 88 2.75 -6.68 16.54
N SER A 89 2.64 -7.97 16.87
CA SER A 89 3.44 -8.63 17.92
C SER A 89 4.96 -8.61 17.65
N ARG A 90 5.36 -8.28 16.43
CA ARG A 90 6.75 -8.12 16.01
C ARG A 90 7.15 -6.69 15.67
N THR A 91 6.32 -5.71 16.03
CA THR A 91 6.70 -4.30 15.94
C THR A 91 7.79 -3.99 16.96
N LEU A 92 8.88 -3.38 16.49
CA LEU A 92 10.00 -2.96 17.34
C LEU A 92 9.88 -1.48 17.68
N HIS A 93 10.54 -1.08 18.77
CA HIS A 93 10.59 0.33 19.16
C HIS A 93 12.00 0.89 18.97
N VAL A 94 12.10 2.03 18.28
CA VAL A 94 13.40 2.72 18.14
C VAL A 94 13.92 3.19 19.50
N ALA A 95 15.24 3.07 19.69
CA ALA A 95 15.90 3.42 20.95
C ALA A 95 16.63 4.78 20.91
N ASP A 96 16.79 5.36 19.71
CA ASP A 96 17.61 6.55 19.47
C ASP A 96 16.86 7.90 19.59
N GLY A 97 15.59 7.86 19.99
CA GLY A 97 14.76 9.04 20.13
C GLY A 97 14.17 9.58 18.81
N THR A 98 14.32 8.86 17.72
CA THR A 98 13.65 9.21 16.44
C THR A 98 12.13 9.20 16.62
N GLY A 99 11.46 10.26 16.18
CA GLY A 99 10.01 10.36 16.20
C GLY A 99 9.34 9.58 15.06
N THR A 100 8.03 9.36 15.19
CA THR A 100 7.20 8.78 14.12
C THR A 100 7.24 9.64 12.87
N GLY A 101 7.25 9.02 11.70
CA GLY A 101 7.09 9.71 10.42
C GLY A 101 5.80 10.53 10.38
N LEU A 102 5.85 11.71 9.78
CA LEU A 102 4.71 12.62 9.68
C LEU A 102 4.65 13.19 8.27
N THR A 103 3.50 13.06 7.61
CA THR A 103 3.23 13.77 6.35
C THR A 103 2.15 14.82 6.60
N VAL A 104 2.46 16.08 6.29
CA VAL A 104 1.47 17.17 6.25
C VAL A 104 0.96 17.29 4.82
N LEU A 105 -0.34 17.05 4.63
CA LEU A 105 -1.01 17.20 3.35
C LEU A 105 -1.80 18.50 3.34
N LEU A 106 -1.39 19.43 2.50
CA LEU A 106 -2.07 20.69 2.27
C LEU A 106 -3.02 20.54 1.09
N GLN A 107 -4.31 20.54 1.36
CA GLN A 107 -5.37 20.35 0.36
C GLN A 107 -5.86 21.70 -0.16
N HIS A 108 -5.75 21.89 -1.47
CA HIS A 108 -6.27 23.04 -2.21
C HIS A 108 -7.21 22.48 -3.27
N GLU A 109 -8.44 22.83 -3.31
CA GLU A 109 -9.46 22.36 -4.27
C GLU A 109 -9.10 21.08 -5.06
N HIS A 110 -8.22 21.18 -6.05
CA HIS A 110 -7.79 20.08 -6.94
C HIS A 110 -6.29 19.73 -6.84
N VAL A 111 -5.52 20.49 -6.05
CA VAL A 111 -4.06 20.31 -5.92
C VAL A 111 -3.74 20.01 -4.47
N ARG A 112 -2.81 19.08 -4.25
CA ARG A 112 -2.28 18.79 -2.92
C ARG A 112 -0.77 18.97 -2.90
N ARG A 113 -0.27 19.46 -1.77
CA ARG A 113 1.17 19.49 -1.47
C ARG A 113 1.43 18.59 -0.29
N MET A 114 2.53 17.88 -0.34
CA MET A 114 2.96 16.95 0.72
C MET A 114 4.31 17.40 1.27
N LEU A 115 4.38 17.47 2.60
CA LEU A 115 5.61 17.78 3.34
C LEU A 115 5.85 16.65 4.32
N THR A 116 6.90 15.88 4.11
CA THR A 116 7.15 14.66 4.90
C THR A 116 8.38 14.82 5.78
N TYR A 117 8.20 14.59 7.08
CA TYR A 117 9.26 14.24 8.00
C TYR A 117 9.36 12.71 8.04
N PRO A 118 10.45 12.11 7.54
CA PRO A 118 10.53 10.66 7.41
C PRO A 118 10.53 9.92 8.75
N GLY A 119 11.16 10.45 9.79
CA GLY A 119 11.19 9.83 11.12
C GLY A 119 11.60 8.36 11.08
N THR A 120 10.74 7.48 11.63
CA THR A 120 10.95 6.03 11.62
C THR A 120 10.75 5.37 10.27
N THR A 121 10.12 6.03 9.28
CA THR A 121 9.76 5.48 7.97
C THR A 121 10.94 4.83 7.23
N THR A 122 12.12 5.43 7.32
CA THR A 122 13.30 5.01 6.57
C THR A 122 14.23 4.06 7.32
N LYS A 123 13.90 3.67 8.56
CA LYS A 123 14.85 3.04 9.47
C LYS A 123 14.76 1.53 9.57
N LEU A 124 13.65 0.92 9.15
CA LEU A 124 13.50 -0.54 9.18
C LEU A 124 14.59 -1.17 8.30
N CYS A 125 15.39 -2.06 8.89
CA CYS A 125 16.45 -2.78 8.19
C CYS A 125 16.20 -4.29 8.20
N PHE A 126 17.01 -5.04 7.45
CA PHE A 126 16.87 -6.49 7.34
C PHE A 126 17.01 -7.20 8.70
N ASP A 127 17.90 -6.74 9.55
CA ASP A 127 18.16 -7.36 10.86
C ASP A 127 17.01 -7.14 11.87
N ASP A 128 16.11 -6.21 11.60
CA ASP A 128 14.89 -5.98 12.38
C ASP A 128 13.78 -6.98 12.05
N LEU A 129 13.91 -7.74 10.96
CA LEU A 129 12.86 -8.60 10.46
C LEU A 129 12.88 -9.98 11.14
N ASP A 130 11.76 -10.36 11.75
CA ASP A 130 11.51 -11.75 12.16
C ASP A 130 11.09 -12.57 10.92
N LEU A 131 12.07 -13.24 10.30
CA LEU A 131 11.84 -14.01 9.07
C LEU A 131 10.89 -15.20 9.30
N GLU A 132 10.92 -15.85 10.47
CA GLU A 132 9.99 -16.95 10.79
C GLU A 132 8.55 -16.44 10.83
N TYR A 133 8.34 -15.27 11.43
CA TYR A 133 7.04 -14.62 11.43
C TYR A 133 6.57 -14.27 10.01
N LEU A 134 7.41 -13.68 9.18
CA LEU A 134 7.05 -13.37 7.79
C LEU A 134 6.74 -14.64 6.99
N MET A 135 7.55 -15.69 7.15
CA MET A 135 7.35 -16.97 6.46
C MET A 135 6.11 -17.74 6.95
N SER A 136 5.49 -17.34 8.05
CA SER A 136 4.25 -17.97 8.55
C SER A 136 3.00 -17.58 7.74
N SER A 137 3.14 -16.80 6.66
CA SER A 137 2.06 -16.36 5.77
C SER A 137 2.05 -17.08 4.41
N GLN A 138 0.96 -16.91 3.64
CA GLN A 138 0.85 -17.39 2.27
C GLN A 138 1.50 -16.41 1.28
N HIS A 139 1.45 -15.12 1.60
CA HIS A 139 1.85 -14.03 0.73
C HIS A 139 2.57 -12.94 1.53
N PHE A 140 3.60 -12.37 0.93
CA PHE A 140 4.30 -11.20 1.46
C PHE A 140 4.06 -10.00 0.55
N HIS A 141 3.74 -8.86 1.14
CA HIS A 141 3.59 -7.60 0.41
C HIS A 141 4.59 -6.57 0.92
N LEU A 142 5.34 -5.97 0.01
CA LEU A 142 6.18 -4.81 0.27
C LEU A 142 5.62 -3.61 -0.51
N SER A 143 5.51 -2.46 0.16
CA SER A 143 5.20 -1.18 -0.48
C SER A 143 6.17 -0.10 -0.03
N SER A 144 6.09 1.09 -0.64
CA SER A 144 7.00 2.21 -0.38
C SER A 144 8.48 1.87 -0.58
N TYR A 145 8.82 1.07 -1.59
CA TYR A 145 10.17 0.55 -1.79
C TYR A 145 11.25 1.64 -1.74
N PHE A 146 11.02 2.78 -2.37
CA PHE A 146 11.99 3.88 -2.42
C PHE A 146 12.13 4.64 -1.10
N LEU A 147 11.14 4.55 -0.21
CA LEU A 147 11.20 5.11 1.15
C LEU A 147 11.86 4.17 2.16
N GLN A 148 11.92 2.87 1.87
CA GLN A 148 12.54 1.85 2.73
C GLN A 148 14.07 1.87 2.60
N THR A 149 14.71 3.04 2.79
CA THR A 149 16.12 3.25 2.43
C THR A 149 17.09 2.34 3.18
N SER A 150 16.79 1.96 4.44
CA SER A 150 17.63 1.04 5.21
C SER A 150 17.41 -0.43 4.83
N LEU A 151 16.27 -0.78 4.23
CA LEU A 151 15.94 -2.14 3.79
C LEU A 151 16.24 -2.36 2.31
N LYS A 152 16.27 -1.30 1.50
CA LYS A 152 16.31 -1.34 0.03
C LYS A 152 17.40 -2.26 -0.52
N GLU A 153 18.61 -2.21 0.02
CA GLU A 153 19.73 -3.02 -0.47
C GLU A 153 19.56 -4.51 -0.17
N ASP A 154 18.82 -4.86 0.89
CA ASP A 154 18.58 -6.24 1.30
C ASP A 154 17.24 -6.82 0.76
N VAL A 155 16.44 -6.06 0.02
CA VAL A 155 15.14 -6.54 -0.49
C VAL A 155 15.28 -7.77 -1.38
N THR A 156 16.31 -7.84 -2.23
CA THR A 156 16.58 -9.05 -3.03
C THR A 156 16.81 -10.26 -2.14
N ARG A 157 17.61 -10.10 -1.08
CA ARG A 157 17.89 -11.14 -0.10
C ARG A 157 16.62 -11.56 0.64
N LEU A 158 15.84 -10.60 1.12
CA LEU A 158 14.55 -10.85 1.78
C LEU A 158 13.61 -11.66 0.87
N PHE A 159 13.42 -11.21 -0.35
CA PHE A 159 12.53 -11.87 -1.30
C PHE A 159 12.98 -13.28 -1.63
N SER A 160 14.31 -13.52 -1.78
CA SER A 160 14.86 -14.86 -1.98
C SER A 160 14.49 -15.80 -0.84
N PHE A 161 14.70 -15.40 0.42
CA PHE A 161 14.32 -16.22 1.58
C PHE A 161 12.82 -16.54 1.61
N LEU A 162 11.98 -15.55 1.33
CA LEU A 162 10.53 -15.75 1.34
C LEU A 162 10.05 -16.65 0.19
N LYS A 163 10.68 -16.54 -1.00
CA LYS A 163 10.41 -17.42 -2.14
C LYS A 163 10.81 -18.86 -1.85
N GLU A 164 11.98 -19.09 -1.24
CA GLU A 164 12.45 -20.43 -0.83
C GLU A 164 11.50 -21.07 0.19
N ALA A 165 10.87 -20.27 1.05
CA ALA A 165 9.83 -20.72 1.97
C ALA A 165 8.46 -20.96 1.28
N GLY A 166 8.36 -20.72 -0.03
CA GLY A 166 7.17 -20.96 -0.84
C GLY A 166 6.08 -19.88 -0.71
N LEU A 167 6.45 -18.64 -0.38
CA LEU A 167 5.53 -17.52 -0.42
C LEU A 167 5.40 -16.98 -1.84
N THR A 168 4.24 -16.40 -2.14
CA THR A 168 4.12 -15.44 -3.24
C THR A 168 4.44 -14.03 -2.74
N ILE A 169 4.97 -13.18 -3.61
CA ILE A 169 5.46 -11.83 -3.25
C ILE A 169 4.82 -10.79 -4.17
N SER A 170 4.28 -9.73 -3.57
CA SER A 170 3.87 -8.54 -4.31
C SER A 170 4.67 -7.31 -3.90
N LEU A 171 4.87 -6.42 -4.86
CA LEU A 171 5.59 -5.17 -4.68
C LEU A 171 4.77 -3.99 -5.22
N ASP A 172 4.59 -2.95 -4.41
CA ASP A 172 4.17 -1.62 -4.84
C ASP A 172 5.31 -0.64 -4.55
N THR A 173 5.87 -0.06 -5.58
CA THR A 173 7.02 0.83 -5.41
C THR A 173 6.65 2.16 -4.78
N ASN A 174 5.41 2.62 -5.01
CA ASN A 174 4.97 3.98 -4.77
C ASN A 174 5.89 5.00 -5.46
N ASP A 175 5.81 6.28 -5.08
CA ASP A 175 6.64 7.33 -5.64
C ASP A 175 8.10 7.24 -5.18
N ASP A 176 9.05 7.66 -6.04
CA ASP A 176 10.45 7.83 -5.68
C ASP A 176 10.75 9.32 -5.44
N PRO A 177 10.93 9.76 -4.19
CA PRO A 177 11.22 11.16 -3.88
C PRO A 177 12.53 11.67 -4.50
N ASN A 178 13.44 10.77 -4.86
CA ASN A 178 14.72 11.10 -5.51
C ASN A 178 14.64 11.04 -7.04
N GLU A 179 13.51 10.66 -7.60
CA GLU A 179 13.28 10.51 -9.04
C GLU A 179 14.31 9.61 -9.77
N SER A 180 14.99 8.73 -9.03
CA SER A 180 15.98 7.81 -9.60
C SER A 180 15.34 6.64 -10.34
N TRP A 181 14.23 6.14 -9.80
CA TRP A 181 13.49 4.96 -10.26
C TRP A 181 14.37 3.73 -10.42
N ASP A 182 15.47 3.68 -9.66
CA ASP A 182 16.43 2.59 -9.68
C ASP A 182 15.93 1.41 -8.85
N LEU A 183 15.26 0.49 -9.52
CA LEU A 183 14.79 -0.78 -8.98
C LEU A 183 15.57 -1.93 -9.62
N SER A 184 16.30 -2.68 -8.78
CA SER A 184 17.07 -3.82 -9.23
C SER A 184 16.20 -4.86 -9.96
N THR A 185 16.65 -5.33 -11.14
CA THR A 185 15.97 -6.42 -11.85
C THR A 185 15.97 -7.73 -11.06
N ASP A 186 16.85 -7.89 -10.08
CA ASP A 186 16.85 -9.07 -9.21
C ASP A 186 15.70 -9.01 -8.21
N VAL A 187 15.32 -7.83 -7.71
CA VAL A 187 14.08 -7.64 -6.93
C VAL A 187 12.87 -8.01 -7.79
N LEU A 188 12.82 -7.52 -9.04
CA LEU A 188 11.72 -7.84 -9.96
C LEU A 188 11.61 -9.34 -10.25
N ARG A 189 12.72 -10.05 -10.43
CA ARG A 189 12.71 -11.52 -10.67
C ARG A 189 12.16 -12.34 -9.50
N HIS A 190 12.23 -11.82 -8.27
CA HIS A 190 11.66 -12.47 -7.10
C HIS A 190 10.22 -12.01 -6.81
N THR A 191 9.70 -11.05 -7.57
CA THR A 191 8.33 -10.51 -7.44
C THR A 191 7.36 -11.30 -8.31
N ASP A 192 6.27 -11.82 -7.71
CA ASP A 192 5.21 -12.52 -8.45
C ASP A 192 4.18 -11.54 -9.02
N LEU A 193 3.98 -10.41 -8.33
CA LEU A 193 2.96 -9.42 -8.67
C LEU A 193 3.49 -8.01 -8.42
N LEU A 194 3.61 -7.20 -9.46
CA LEU A 194 3.97 -5.79 -9.38
C LEU A 194 2.73 -4.91 -9.51
N LEU A 195 2.60 -3.89 -8.64
CA LEU A 195 1.38 -3.08 -8.45
C LEU A 195 1.60 -1.58 -8.69
N PRO A 196 2.22 -1.12 -9.76
CA PRO A 196 2.45 0.30 -10.00
C PRO A 196 1.17 1.03 -10.44
N ASN A 197 1.18 2.36 -10.36
CA ASN A 197 0.31 3.17 -11.21
C ASN A 197 0.94 3.36 -12.61
N GLU A 198 0.20 4.01 -13.52
CA GLU A 198 0.65 4.20 -14.90
C GLU A 198 1.97 5.01 -15.00
N GLN A 199 2.11 6.07 -14.20
CA GLN A 199 3.31 6.89 -14.19
C GLN A 199 4.51 6.12 -13.59
N GLU A 200 4.30 5.44 -12.48
CA GLU A 200 5.32 4.59 -11.85
C GLU A 200 5.81 3.50 -12.80
N ALA A 201 4.89 2.82 -13.51
CA ALA A 201 5.26 1.80 -14.49
C ALA A 201 6.16 2.37 -15.60
N CYS A 202 5.78 3.54 -16.17
CA CYS A 202 6.56 4.19 -17.20
C CYS A 202 7.95 4.64 -16.70
N ARG A 203 8.02 5.18 -15.49
CA ARG A 203 9.28 5.62 -14.88
C ARG A 203 10.21 4.46 -14.56
N LEU A 204 9.69 3.37 -13.96
CA LEU A 204 10.45 2.15 -13.68
C LEU A 204 11.08 1.53 -14.93
N ALA A 205 10.33 1.51 -16.02
CA ALA A 205 10.77 0.94 -17.29
C ALA A 205 11.55 1.95 -18.17
N HIS A 206 11.68 3.22 -17.76
CA HIS A 206 12.17 4.32 -18.58
C HIS A 206 11.48 4.39 -19.96
N ALA A 207 10.18 4.09 -19.99
CA ALA A 207 9.38 3.98 -21.20
C ALA A 207 8.53 5.23 -21.44
N ALA A 208 8.32 5.56 -22.71
CA ALA A 208 7.55 6.72 -23.13
C ALA A 208 6.02 6.50 -23.02
N ASN A 209 5.58 5.25 -22.96
CA ASN A 209 4.16 4.87 -22.87
C ASN A 209 3.97 3.60 -22.05
N LEU A 210 2.74 3.38 -21.66
CA LEU A 210 2.38 2.26 -20.78
C LEU A 210 2.59 0.88 -21.42
N ASP A 211 2.36 0.72 -22.71
CA ASP A 211 2.48 -0.59 -23.36
C ASP A 211 3.93 -1.05 -23.40
N ASP A 212 4.88 -0.16 -23.72
CA ASP A 212 6.31 -0.43 -23.67
C ASP A 212 6.77 -0.73 -22.23
N ALA A 213 6.21 0.01 -21.25
CA ALA A 213 6.53 -0.21 -19.84
C ALA A 213 6.08 -1.61 -19.37
N ILE A 214 4.87 -2.01 -19.70
CA ILE A 214 4.33 -3.35 -19.38
C ILE A 214 5.17 -4.44 -20.04
N GLU A 215 5.54 -4.29 -21.31
CA GLU A 215 6.37 -5.26 -22.04
C GLU A 215 7.75 -5.42 -21.37
N TRP A 216 8.37 -4.33 -20.94
CA TRP A 216 9.64 -4.39 -20.21
C TRP A 216 9.48 -5.08 -18.84
N ILE A 217 8.48 -4.71 -18.04
CA ILE A 217 8.23 -5.30 -16.71
C ILE A 217 8.00 -6.81 -16.81
N LEU A 218 7.22 -7.26 -17.80
CA LEU A 218 6.89 -8.66 -18.00
C LEU A 218 8.09 -9.54 -18.41
N GLN A 219 9.26 -8.97 -18.68
CA GLN A 219 10.49 -9.75 -18.83
C GLN A 219 10.95 -10.34 -17.49
N PHE A 220 10.60 -9.74 -16.37
CA PHE A 220 11.04 -10.09 -15.03
C PHE A 220 9.92 -10.59 -14.12
N VAL A 221 8.73 -9.99 -14.20
CA VAL A 221 7.58 -10.24 -13.32
C VAL A 221 6.49 -11.01 -14.08
N PRO A 222 5.94 -12.11 -13.53
CA PRO A 222 4.91 -12.88 -14.24
C PRO A 222 3.56 -12.17 -14.36
N LEU A 223 3.23 -11.28 -13.42
CA LEU A 223 1.97 -10.53 -13.40
C LEU A 223 2.20 -9.08 -12.98
N VAL A 224 1.82 -8.14 -13.84
CA VAL A 224 1.77 -6.71 -13.50
C VAL A 224 0.33 -6.23 -13.48
N VAL A 225 -0.03 -5.49 -12.44
CA VAL A 225 -1.34 -4.84 -12.33
C VAL A 225 -1.12 -3.35 -12.22
N VAL A 226 -1.57 -2.61 -13.24
CA VAL A 226 -1.40 -1.16 -13.32
C VAL A 226 -2.66 -0.45 -12.88
N LYS A 227 -2.54 0.37 -11.86
CA LYS A 227 -3.60 1.25 -11.33
C LYS A 227 -3.71 2.50 -12.24
N ARG A 228 -4.92 2.80 -12.72
CA ARG A 228 -5.18 3.90 -13.67
C ARG A 228 -6.22 4.90 -13.15
N GLY A 229 -6.34 5.01 -11.84
CA GLY A 229 -7.25 5.96 -11.17
C GLY A 229 -8.69 5.84 -11.68
N ALA A 230 -9.22 6.92 -12.23
CA ALA A 230 -10.61 6.98 -12.74
C ALA A 230 -10.87 6.06 -13.96
N GLU A 231 -9.84 5.56 -14.62
CA GLU A 231 -9.97 4.60 -15.73
C GLU A 231 -10.00 3.14 -15.25
N GLY A 232 -9.74 2.90 -13.96
CA GLY A 232 -9.74 1.56 -13.36
C GLY A 232 -8.36 0.94 -13.29
N ALA A 233 -8.22 -0.31 -13.75
CA ALA A 233 -6.95 -1.01 -13.69
C ALA A 233 -6.81 -2.03 -14.83
N ILE A 234 -5.55 -2.40 -15.11
CA ILE A 234 -5.18 -3.39 -16.11
C ILE A 234 -4.31 -4.44 -15.44
N ALA A 235 -4.58 -5.72 -15.67
CA ALA A 235 -3.68 -6.81 -15.29
C ALA A 235 -3.11 -7.46 -16.55
N CYS A 236 -1.80 -7.63 -16.60
CA CYS A 236 -1.09 -8.21 -17.73
C CYS A 236 -0.18 -9.36 -17.32
N THR A 237 -0.24 -10.45 -18.05
CA THR A 237 0.77 -11.50 -18.12
C THR A 237 1.40 -11.46 -19.53
N ARG A 238 2.35 -12.34 -19.81
CA ARG A 238 2.90 -12.45 -21.19
C ARG A 238 1.86 -12.86 -22.24
N GLU A 239 0.78 -13.52 -21.82
CA GLU A 239 -0.21 -14.13 -22.72
C GLU A 239 -1.54 -13.39 -22.73
N HIS A 240 -1.88 -12.72 -21.63
CA HIS A 240 -3.21 -12.16 -21.42
C HIS A 240 -3.17 -10.74 -20.89
N ARG A 241 -4.15 -9.96 -21.30
CA ARG A 241 -4.41 -8.61 -20.78
C ARG A 241 -5.88 -8.51 -20.36
N TYR A 242 -6.10 -8.15 -19.10
CA TYR A 242 -7.41 -7.97 -18.49
C TYR A 242 -7.61 -6.51 -18.14
N VAL A 243 -8.77 -5.96 -18.42
CA VAL A 243 -9.11 -4.56 -18.11
C VAL A 243 -10.36 -4.54 -17.25
N ALA A 244 -10.32 -3.81 -16.15
CA ALA A 244 -11.49 -3.57 -15.33
C ALA A 244 -11.69 -2.06 -15.16
N PRO A 245 -12.87 -1.52 -15.54
CA PRO A 245 -13.16 -0.10 -15.36
C PRO A 245 -13.29 0.27 -13.88
N ALA A 246 -12.98 1.52 -13.54
CA ALA A 246 -13.19 2.03 -12.20
C ALA A 246 -14.68 2.06 -11.82
N ARG A 247 -14.97 1.87 -10.55
CA ARG A 247 -16.28 2.15 -9.99
C ARG A 247 -16.39 3.65 -9.69
N LYS A 248 -17.34 4.34 -10.29
CA LYS A 248 -17.58 5.76 -10.04
C LYS A 248 -18.39 5.95 -8.75
N LEU A 249 -17.80 6.61 -7.78
CA LEU A 249 -18.42 7.02 -6.51
C LEU A 249 -18.14 8.52 -6.29
N PRO A 250 -18.94 9.20 -5.45
CA PRO A 250 -18.57 10.54 -4.98
C PRO A 250 -17.25 10.50 -4.22
N VAL A 251 -16.27 11.28 -4.66
CA VAL A 251 -14.95 11.33 -4.05
C VAL A 251 -14.92 12.44 -2.99
N ILE A 252 -14.59 12.05 -1.75
CA ILE A 252 -14.30 12.97 -0.65
C ILE A 252 -12.80 13.20 -0.56
N ASP A 253 -12.00 12.10 -0.58
CA ASP A 253 -10.55 12.15 -0.53
C ASP A 253 -9.97 10.96 -1.31
N ALA A 254 -8.84 11.14 -1.98
CA ALA A 254 -8.17 10.08 -2.74
C ALA A 254 -6.90 9.55 -2.07
N VAL A 255 -6.59 10.01 -0.85
CA VAL A 255 -5.44 9.50 -0.07
C VAL A 255 -5.63 8.02 0.24
N GLY A 256 -4.61 7.20 -0.02
CA GLY A 256 -4.65 5.76 0.24
C GLY A 256 -5.55 4.94 -0.70
N ALA A 257 -6.09 5.54 -1.78
CA ALA A 257 -6.92 4.79 -2.74
C ALA A 257 -6.15 3.68 -3.46
N GLY A 258 -4.87 3.90 -3.76
CA GLY A 258 -3.96 2.90 -4.33
C GLY A 258 -3.71 1.73 -3.37
N ASP A 259 -3.47 2.04 -2.10
CA ASP A 259 -3.23 1.04 -1.04
C ASP A 259 -4.50 0.23 -0.75
N SER A 260 -5.65 0.88 -0.78
CA SER A 260 -6.96 0.24 -0.66
C SER A 260 -7.26 -0.66 -1.87
N PHE A 261 -6.86 -0.24 -3.09
CA PHE A 261 -6.90 -1.09 -4.27
C PHE A 261 -6.02 -2.33 -4.06
N ASN A 262 -4.78 -2.16 -3.59
CA ASN A 262 -3.86 -3.26 -3.30
C ASN A 262 -4.49 -4.23 -2.29
N ALA A 263 -5.07 -3.72 -1.20
CA ALA A 263 -5.76 -4.55 -0.21
C ALA A 263 -6.91 -5.36 -0.82
N GLY A 264 -7.76 -4.75 -1.64
CA GLY A 264 -8.86 -5.43 -2.30
C GLY A 264 -8.39 -6.49 -3.30
N LEU A 265 -7.38 -6.17 -4.11
CA LEU A 265 -6.80 -7.10 -5.07
C LEU A 265 -6.14 -8.29 -4.38
N LEU A 266 -5.30 -8.05 -3.36
CA LEU A 266 -4.60 -9.08 -2.60
C LEU A 266 -5.57 -9.96 -1.80
N HIS A 267 -6.68 -9.40 -1.30
CA HIS A 267 -7.75 -10.17 -0.67
C HIS A 267 -8.28 -11.30 -1.58
N GLY A 268 -8.47 -11.01 -2.86
CA GLY A 268 -8.87 -12.02 -3.84
C GLY A 268 -7.72 -12.94 -4.25
N TYR A 269 -6.54 -12.37 -4.45
CA TYR A 269 -5.35 -13.09 -4.93
C TYR A 269 -4.95 -14.23 -3.98
N VAL A 270 -4.86 -13.99 -2.67
CA VAL A 270 -4.51 -15.03 -1.69
C VAL A 270 -5.60 -16.10 -1.52
N ARG A 271 -6.82 -15.84 -2.01
CA ARG A 271 -7.93 -16.80 -2.05
C ARG A 271 -8.00 -17.56 -3.37
N GLY A 272 -7.06 -17.33 -4.29
CA GLY A 272 -7.01 -17.98 -5.58
C GLY A 272 -8.17 -17.57 -6.53
N TRP A 273 -8.72 -16.36 -6.39
CA TRP A 273 -9.74 -15.89 -7.34
C TRP A 273 -9.12 -15.65 -8.71
N PRO A 274 -9.93 -15.79 -9.80
CA PRO A 274 -9.49 -15.34 -11.12
C PRO A 274 -9.04 -13.87 -11.08
N ILE A 275 -7.99 -13.55 -11.85
CA ILE A 275 -7.36 -12.22 -11.80
C ILE A 275 -8.32 -11.09 -12.16
N GLU A 276 -9.26 -11.33 -13.07
CA GLU A 276 -10.30 -10.36 -13.44
C GLU A 276 -11.19 -10.01 -12.25
N ARG A 277 -11.50 -11.00 -11.41
CA ARG A 277 -12.27 -10.77 -10.19
C ARG A 277 -11.45 -10.01 -9.17
N CYS A 278 -10.16 -10.35 -8.98
CA CYS A 278 -9.25 -9.61 -8.10
C CYS A 278 -9.17 -8.15 -8.53
N LEU A 279 -9.01 -7.89 -9.83
CA LEU A 279 -8.91 -6.56 -10.41
C LEU A 279 -10.15 -5.70 -10.15
N ARG A 280 -11.34 -6.28 -10.36
CA ARG A 280 -12.62 -5.60 -10.08
C ARG A 280 -12.81 -5.32 -8.60
N TYR A 281 -12.40 -6.27 -7.73
CA TYR A 281 -12.50 -6.10 -6.28
C TYR A 281 -11.51 -5.05 -5.76
N GLY A 282 -10.29 -4.99 -6.34
CA GLY A 282 -9.34 -3.90 -6.11
C GLY A 282 -9.91 -2.53 -6.49
N ASN A 283 -10.48 -2.40 -7.69
CA ASN A 283 -11.16 -1.18 -8.12
C ASN A 283 -12.30 -0.76 -7.18
N LEU A 284 -13.07 -1.74 -6.67
CA LEU A 284 -14.17 -1.48 -5.76
C LEU A 284 -13.66 -1.00 -4.39
N ALA A 285 -12.62 -1.65 -3.86
CA ALA A 285 -12.00 -1.26 -2.58
C ALA A 285 -11.34 0.13 -2.67
N GLY A 286 -10.60 0.40 -3.76
CA GLY A 286 -10.01 1.72 -4.01
C GLY A 286 -11.06 2.81 -4.17
N ALA A 287 -12.16 2.56 -4.88
CA ALA A 287 -13.26 3.51 -5.00
C ALA A 287 -13.98 3.72 -3.65
N TYR A 288 -14.18 2.66 -2.87
CA TYR A 288 -14.81 2.77 -1.55
C TYR A 288 -13.99 3.61 -0.59
N SER A 289 -12.67 3.49 -0.59
CA SER A 289 -11.83 4.32 0.29
C SER A 289 -12.01 5.82 0.04
N THR A 290 -12.27 6.22 -1.21
CA THR A 290 -12.44 7.63 -1.55
C THR A 290 -13.71 8.27 -0.99
N THR A 291 -14.61 7.50 -0.40
CA THR A 291 -15.87 8.00 0.22
C THR A 291 -15.69 8.54 1.64
N ALA A 292 -14.47 8.50 2.18
CA ALA A 292 -14.10 9.04 3.48
C ALA A 292 -12.73 9.72 3.43
N ILE A 293 -12.34 10.40 4.50
CA ILE A 293 -11.06 11.11 4.59
C ILE A 293 -9.96 10.14 5.03
N GLY A 294 -8.83 10.16 4.30
CA GLY A 294 -7.68 9.29 4.54
C GLY A 294 -7.90 7.86 4.07
N GLY A 295 -6.82 7.06 4.10
CA GLY A 295 -6.78 5.74 3.48
C GLY A 295 -7.59 4.64 4.18
N VAL A 296 -8.01 4.84 5.44
CA VAL A 296 -8.58 3.76 6.28
C VAL A 296 -9.99 4.03 6.79
N ALA A 297 -10.44 5.29 6.86
CA ALA A 297 -11.68 5.64 7.55
C ALA A 297 -12.93 4.94 6.97
N ALA A 298 -13.00 4.77 5.64
CA ALA A 298 -14.11 4.06 5.01
C ALA A 298 -14.20 2.58 5.47
N PHE A 299 -13.10 1.98 5.87
CA PHE A 299 -13.01 0.57 6.28
C PHE A 299 -13.24 0.33 7.78
N GLN A 300 -13.34 1.38 8.61
CA GLN A 300 -13.55 1.26 10.05
C GLN A 300 -14.95 0.72 10.40
N ASP A 301 -16.00 1.12 9.67
CA ASP A 301 -17.32 0.49 9.79
C ASP A 301 -17.40 -0.78 8.94
N ARG A 302 -17.02 -1.90 9.55
CA ARG A 302 -17.01 -3.21 8.86
C ARG A 302 -18.38 -3.62 8.31
N LYS A 303 -19.46 -3.23 8.99
CA LYS A 303 -20.81 -3.59 8.55
C LYS A 303 -21.17 -2.82 7.29
N ALA A 304 -21.03 -1.51 7.31
CA ALA A 304 -21.29 -0.67 6.14
C ALA A 304 -20.40 -1.07 4.95
N MET A 305 -19.12 -1.35 5.20
CA MET A 305 -18.19 -1.85 4.18
C MET A 305 -18.66 -3.18 3.57
N GLN A 306 -19.04 -4.16 4.40
CA GLN A 306 -19.49 -5.46 3.90
C GLN A 306 -20.79 -5.35 3.11
N GLU A 307 -21.76 -4.56 3.56
CA GLU A 307 -23.00 -4.28 2.84
C GLU A 307 -22.71 -3.65 1.47
N PHE A 308 -21.85 -2.62 1.45
CA PHE A 308 -21.43 -1.98 0.20
C PHE A 308 -20.75 -2.97 -0.77
N LEU A 309 -19.76 -3.72 -0.29
CA LEU A 309 -19.03 -4.69 -1.12
C LEU A 309 -19.94 -5.81 -1.63
N ALA A 310 -20.87 -6.31 -0.82
CA ALA A 310 -21.82 -7.34 -1.21
C ALA A 310 -22.76 -6.84 -2.32
N GLU A 311 -23.35 -5.66 -2.15
CA GLU A 311 -24.25 -5.05 -3.14
C GLU A 311 -23.56 -4.86 -4.50
N HIS A 312 -22.30 -4.38 -4.47
CA HIS A 312 -21.57 -4.04 -5.69
C HIS A 312 -20.85 -5.24 -6.32
N SER A 313 -20.53 -6.29 -5.54
CA SER A 313 -19.93 -7.53 -6.05
C SER A 313 -20.91 -8.39 -6.87
N LEU A 314 -22.21 -8.34 -6.56
CA LEU A 314 -23.25 -9.06 -7.30
C LEU A 314 -23.48 -8.50 -8.72
N GLN A 315 -23.12 -7.24 -8.97
CA GLN A 315 -23.19 -6.61 -10.29
C GLN A 315 -21.99 -6.95 -11.19
N VAL A 316 -21.09 -7.81 -10.71
CA VAL A 316 -19.81 -8.19 -11.31
C VAL A 316 -19.88 -9.64 -11.82
N LYS A 317 -20.97 -9.97 -12.56
CA LYS A 317 -21.06 -11.22 -13.33
C LYS A 317 -20.39 -11.10 -14.68
#